data_8d10f5a780c48cb8979247d974ccf67a
#
_entry.id   8d10f5a780c48cb8979247d974ccf67a
#
_cell.length_a   1.000
_cell.length_b   1.000
_cell.length_c   1.000
_cell.angle_alpha   90.00
_cell.angle_beta   90.00
_cell.angle_gamma   90.00
#
_symmetry.space_group_name_H-M   'P 1'
#
loop_
_entity.id
_entity.type
_entity.pdbx_description
1 polymer ?
#
loop_
_entity_poly.entity_id
_entity_poly.type
_entity_poly.pdbx_seq_one_letter_code
_entity_poly.pdbx_strand_id
1 'polypeptide(L)'
;GGTVHMATKSMTEQFILASMMKTLIEQDTDVTVKLTEGVGGGTMNIQPAMVKGEFDFYPEYTGTGWNNVLKMQGLYSEALFDQLVAGYKELGMSWVGMLGFNNTYGIAVRTEIAQQYNLKTLSDLAAVAPQLVFGANYDFFERLDGFDALCQACGLKFTDTVDMEMGLKYDAIRQKEIDVVNAFTTDGQLSSSNVTVLADDKGFYPSYMCGF
;
A
#
# COMPACT_ATOMS: atom_id res chain seq x y z
N GLY A 1 -3.14 -30.12 -17.05
CA GLY A 1 -3.00 -28.96 -16.20
C GLY A 1 -1.57 -28.45 -16.15
N GLY A 2 -1.42 -27.16 -15.97
CA GLY A 2 -0.14 -26.50 -15.75
C GLY A 2 0.01 -26.06 -14.30
N THR A 3 1.14 -25.43 -13.97
CA THR A 3 1.36 -24.77 -12.67
C THR A 3 1.62 -23.30 -12.92
N VAL A 4 0.96 -22.43 -12.15
CA VAL A 4 1.22 -20.99 -12.11
C VAL A 4 1.68 -20.60 -10.72
N HIS A 5 2.54 -19.62 -10.63
CA HIS A 5 3.14 -19.18 -9.39
C HIS A 5 2.67 -17.77 -9.04
N MET A 6 1.92 -17.65 -7.95
CA MET A 6 1.39 -16.39 -7.44
C MET A 6 2.22 -15.89 -6.26
N ALA A 7 2.49 -14.58 -6.22
CA ALA A 7 3.12 -13.92 -5.08
C ALA A 7 2.14 -13.05 -4.31
N THR A 8 2.44 -12.73 -3.06
CA THR A 8 1.73 -11.70 -2.29
C THR A 8 2.71 -10.77 -1.57
N LYS A 9 2.26 -9.55 -1.34
CA LYS A 9 2.86 -8.65 -0.34
C LYS A 9 2.51 -9.13 1.07
N SER A 10 3.21 -8.62 2.10
CA SER A 10 3.02 -8.98 3.52
C SER A 10 1.81 -8.27 4.14
N MET A 11 0.61 -8.47 3.60
CA MET A 11 -0.64 -7.87 4.08
C MET A 11 -1.74 -8.92 4.16
N THR A 12 -2.56 -8.86 5.21
CA THR A 12 -3.71 -9.76 5.37
C THR A 12 -4.64 -9.74 4.16
N GLU A 13 -4.95 -8.56 3.60
CA GLU A 13 -5.75 -8.41 2.39
C GLU A 13 -5.17 -9.22 1.23
N GLN A 14 -3.86 -9.15 1.02
CA GLN A 14 -3.17 -9.88 -0.03
C GLN A 14 -3.26 -11.40 0.15
N PHE A 15 -3.14 -11.89 1.39
CA PHE A 15 -3.27 -13.32 1.71
C PHE A 15 -4.69 -13.81 1.43
N ILE A 16 -5.71 -13.02 1.79
CA ILE A 16 -7.12 -13.36 1.52
C ILE A 16 -7.36 -13.41 0.01
N LEU A 17 -6.95 -12.38 -0.73
CA LEU A 17 -7.12 -12.32 -2.18
C LEU A 17 -6.42 -13.48 -2.89
N ALA A 18 -5.19 -13.81 -2.47
CA ALA A 18 -4.43 -14.92 -3.04
C ALA A 18 -5.10 -16.26 -2.75
N SER A 19 -5.60 -16.48 -1.54
CA SER A 19 -6.32 -17.70 -1.17
C SER A 19 -7.61 -17.85 -1.99
N MET A 20 -8.37 -16.77 -2.16
CA MET A 20 -9.58 -16.78 -2.98
C MET A 20 -9.26 -17.08 -4.45
N MET A 21 -8.27 -16.42 -5.03
CA MET A 21 -7.86 -16.62 -6.42
C MET A 21 -7.34 -18.04 -6.65
N LYS A 22 -6.48 -18.55 -5.75
CA LYS A 22 -6.02 -19.94 -5.80
C LYS A 22 -7.20 -20.93 -5.79
N THR A 23 -8.14 -20.72 -4.89
CA THR A 23 -9.32 -21.59 -4.78
C THR A 23 -10.13 -21.60 -6.09
N LEU A 24 -10.41 -20.42 -6.66
CA LEU A 24 -11.18 -20.28 -7.90
C LEU A 24 -10.46 -20.96 -9.08
N ILE A 25 -9.16 -20.71 -9.25
CA ILE A 25 -8.38 -21.30 -10.35
C ILE A 25 -8.36 -22.82 -10.24
N GLU A 26 -8.09 -23.36 -9.06
CA GLU A 26 -7.99 -24.81 -8.86
C GLU A 26 -9.36 -25.54 -8.89
N GLN A 27 -10.47 -24.83 -8.59
CA GLN A 27 -11.82 -25.38 -8.72
C GLN A 27 -12.31 -25.40 -10.16
N ASP A 28 -12.00 -24.36 -10.93
CA ASP A 28 -12.60 -24.16 -12.25
C ASP A 28 -11.67 -24.62 -13.40
N THR A 29 -10.44 -25.02 -13.07
CA THR A 29 -9.44 -25.43 -14.06
C THR A 29 -8.56 -26.58 -13.56
N ASP A 30 -7.81 -27.19 -14.46
CA ASP A 30 -6.77 -28.19 -14.11
C ASP A 30 -5.40 -27.54 -13.76
N VAL A 31 -5.39 -26.23 -13.48
CA VAL A 31 -4.15 -25.48 -13.15
C VAL A 31 -3.91 -25.55 -11.65
N THR A 32 -2.69 -25.87 -11.25
CA THR A 32 -2.24 -25.80 -9.84
C THR A 32 -1.62 -24.44 -9.56
N VAL A 33 -2.01 -23.80 -8.47
CA VAL A 33 -1.45 -22.51 -8.04
C VAL A 33 -0.43 -22.73 -6.93
N LYS A 34 0.83 -22.50 -7.24
CA LYS A 34 1.91 -22.37 -6.24
C LYS A 34 1.87 -20.96 -5.67
N LEU A 35 1.87 -20.83 -4.35
CA LEU A 35 1.76 -19.55 -3.66
C LEU A 35 3.04 -19.25 -2.88
N THR A 36 3.60 -18.05 -3.06
CA THR A 36 4.65 -17.47 -2.21
C THR A 36 4.07 -16.27 -1.50
N GLU A 37 3.81 -16.41 -0.22
CA GLU A 37 3.19 -15.39 0.61
C GLU A 37 4.22 -14.49 1.27
N GLY A 38 3.87 -13.21 1.42
CA GLY A 38 4.59 -12.28 2.27
C GLY A 38 5.97 -11.89 1.74
N VAL A 39 6.09 -11.64 0.44
CA VAL A 39 7.34 -11.13 -0.14
C VAL A 39 7.66 -9.76 0.45
N GLY A 40 8.74 -9.70 1.25
CA GLY A 40 9.22 -8.45 1.85
C GLY A 40 9.60 -7.40 0.79
N GLY A 41 9.43 -6.12 1.12
CA GLY A 41 9.66 -5.01 0.18
C GLY A 41 8.55 -4.82 -0.85
N GLY A 42 7.50 -5.63 -0.83
CA GLY A 42 6.31 -5.46 -1.66
C GLY A 42 6.61 -5.41 -3.17
N THR A 43 6.02 -4.44 -3.85
CA THR A 43 6.17 -4.22 -5.30
C THR A 43 7.63 -4.15 -5.74
N MET A 44 8.49 -3.52 -4.96
CA MET A 44 9.90 -3.31 -5.31
C MET A 44 10.68 -4.62 -5.49
N ASN A 45 10.25 -5.70 -4.83
CA ASN A 45 10.85 -7.03 -4.95
C ASN A 45 10.02 -7.96 -5.85
N ILE A 46 8.69 -7.88 -5.81
CA ILE A 46 7.83 -8.75 -6.64
C ILE A 46 7.95 -8.39 -8.13
N GLN A 47 7.93 -7.11 -8.48
CA GLN A 47 7.92 -6.68 -9.88
C GLN A 47 9.18 -7.11 -10.67
N PRO A 48 10.41 -6.98 -10.13
CA PRO A 48 11.59 -7.54 -10.81
C PRO A 48 11.56 -9.06 -10.96
N ALA A 49 10.98 -9.79 -10.00
CA ALA A 49 10.80 -11.24 -10.07
C ALA A 49 9.76 -11.65 -11.12
N MET A 50 8.69 -10.86 -11.30
CA MET A 50 7.72 -11.01 -12.39
C MET A 50 8.41 -10.88 -13.75
N VAL A 51 9.23 -9.84 -13.95
CA VAL A 51 9.98 -9.64 -15.21
C VAL A 51 10.92 -10.80 -15.51
N LYS A 52 11.48 -11.46 -14.48
CA LYS A 52 12.33 -12.64 -14.62
C LYS A 52 11.55 -13.95 -14.84
N GLY A 53 10.22 -13.92 -14.70
CA GLY A 53 9.38 -15.10 -14.79
C GLY A 53 9.44 -16.00 -13.55
N GLU A 54 9.84 -15.47 -12.40
CA GLU A 54 9.82 -16.21 -11.12
C GLU A 54 8.40 -16.31 -10.55
N PHE A 55 7.54 -15.34 -10.86
CA PHE A 55 6.11 -15.31 -10.59
C PHE A 55 5.32 -15.07 -11.86
N ASP A 56 4.11 -15.59 -11.93
CA ASP A 56 3.20 -15.42 -13.07
C ASP A 56 2.19 -14.31 -12.82
N PHE A 57 1.77 -14.09 -11.57
CA PHE A 57 0.83 -13.03 -11.21
C PHE A 57 0.86 -12.70 -9.71
N TYR A 58 0.34 -11.54 -9.36
CA TYR A 58 0.15 -11.08 -7.99
C TYR A 58 -0.92 -9.98 -7.91
N PRO A 59 -1.58 -9.77 -6.76
CA PRO A 59 -2.48 -8.63 -6.58
C PRO A 59 -1.67 -7.32 -6.51
N GLU A 60 -2.04 -6.35 -7.34
CA GLU A 60 -1.39 -5.03 -7.37
C GLU A 60 -2.44 -3.94 -7.38
N TYR A 61 -2.02 -2.73 -7.07
CA TYR A 61 -2.87 -1.54 -6.97
C TYR A 61 -2.51 -0.54 -8.05
N THR A 62 -3.52 0.06 -8.67
CA THR A 62 -3.34 0.92 -9.86
C THR A 62 -2.39 2.09 -9.63
N GLY A 63 -2.53 2.82 -8.52
CA GLY A 63 -1.64 3.92 -8.19
C GLY A 63 -0.19 3.47 -7.99
N THR A 64 0.03 2.29 -7.40
CA THR A 64 1.36 1.69 -7.26
C THR A 64 1.94 1.32 -8.62
N GLY A 65 1.14 0.68 -9.48
CA GLY A 65 1.54 0.37 -10.85
C GLY A 65 1.96 1.62 -11.62
N TRP A 66 1.18 2.69 -11.51
CA TRP A 66 1.44 3.96 -12.17
C TRP A 66 2.76 4.61 -11.72
N ASN A 67 2.91 4.90 -10.43
CA ASN A 67 4.04 5.67 -9.92
C ASN A 67 5.30 4.82 -9.68
N ASN A 68 5.15 3.54 -9.23
CA ASN A 68 6.31 2.77 -8.79
C ASN A 68 6.77 1.70 -9.79
N VAL A 69 5.88 1.16 -10.61
CA VAL A 69 6.26 0.22 -11.68
C VAL A 69 6.59 0.98 -12.96
N LEU A 70 5.64 1.77 -13.47
CA LEU A 70 5.81 2.50 -14.73
C LEU A 70 6.59 3.82 -14.58
N LYS A 71 6.85 4.26 -13.35
CA LYS A 71 7.56 5.54 -13.05
C LYS A 71 6.88 6.76 -13.67
N MET A 72 5.57 6.70 -13.87
CA MET A 72 4.80 7.81 -14.41
C MET A 72 4.67 8.95 -13.41
N GLN A 73 4.69 10.19 -13.90
CA GLN A 73 4.54 11.39 -13.08
C GLN A 73 3.06 11.69 -12.82
N GLY A 74 2.80 12.39 -11.71
CA GLY A 74 1.46 12.80 -11.31
C GLY A 74 0.65 11.71 -10.63
N LEU A 75 -0.51 12.11 -10.10
CA LEU A 75 -1.41 11.20 -9.39
C LEU A 75 -2.19 10.35 -10.38
N TYR A 76 -2.32 9.07 -10.06
CA TYR A 76 -3.19 8.17 -10.82
C TYR A 76 -4.67 8.49 -10.58
N SER A 77 -5.46 8.37 -11.63
CA SER A 77 -6.93 8.31 -11.57
C SER A 77 -7.43 7.26 -12.58
N GLU A 78 -8.66 6.79 -12.40
CA GLU A 78 -9.26 5.77 -13.28
C GLU A 78 -9.29 6.18 -14.76
N ALA A 79 -9.33 7.47 -15.05
CA ALA A 79 -9.23 7.99 -16.43
C ALA A 79 -7.92 7.62 -17.14
N LEU A 80 -6.88 7.24 -16.37
CA LEU A 80 -5.58 6.82 -16.88
C LEU A 80 -5.42 5.31 -17.01
N PHE A 81 -6.48 4.53 -16.73
CA PHE A 81 -6.39 3.06 -16.70
C PHE A 81 -5.91 2.46 -18.02
N ASP A 82 -6.38 2.95 -19.15
CA ASP A 82 -5.93 2.45 -20.47
C ASP A 82 -4.43 2.69 -20.69
N GLN A 83 -3.90 3.80 -20.18
CA GLN A 83 -2.46 4.11 -20.24
C GLN A 83 -1.66 3.19 -19.31
N LEU A 84 -2.20 2.91 -18.11
CA LEU A 84 -1.61 1.93 -17.19
C LEU A 84 -1.50 0.56 -17.84
N VAL A 85 -2.59 0.07 -18.43
CA VAL A 85 -2.62 -1.23 -19.13
C VAL A 85 -1.63 -1.26 -20.29
N ALA A 86 -1.57 -0.18 -21.09
CA ALA A 86 -0.62 -0.08 -22.20
C ALA A 86 0.84 -0.15 -21.72
N GLY A 87 1.17 0.55 -20.64
CA GLY A 87 2.52 0.51 -20.05
C GLY A 87 2.91 -0.88 -19.52
N TYR A 88 1.99 -1.60 -18.90
CA TYR A 88 2.25 -2.98 -18.46
C TYR A 88 2.44 -3.94 -19.63
N LYS A 89 1.73 -3.74 -20.75
CA LYS A 89 1.96 -4.54 -21.98
C LYS A 89 3.37 -4.41 -22.51
N GLU A 90 3.97 -3.23 -22.42
CA GLU A 90 5.38 -3.03 -22.82
C GLU A 90 6.36 -3.81 -21.94
N LEU A 91 5.96 -4.12 -20.68
CA LEU A 91 6.71 -4.99 -19.77
C LEU A 91 6.39 -6.48 -19.97
N GLY A 92 5.55 -6.83 -20.95
CA GLY A 92 5.11 -8.21 -21.19
C GLY A 92 4.05 -8.70 -20.20
N MET A 93 3.33 -7.79 -19.53
CA MET A 93 2.33 -8.10 -18.51
C MET A 93 0.94 -7.57 -18.87
N SER A 94 -0.07 -8.08 -18.21
CA SER A 94 -1.46 -7.63 -18.38
C SER A 94 -2.13 -7.45 -17.04
N TRP A 95 -2.98 -6.45 -16.92
CA TRP A 95 -3.96 -6.36 -15.84
C TRP A 95 -5.14 -7.27 -16.14
N VAL A 96 -5.43 -8.19 -15.23
CA VAL A 96 -6.51 -9.17 -15.37
C VAL A 96 -7.58 -8.90 -14.32
N GLY A 97 -8.61 -8.19 -14.72
CA GLY A 97 -9.72 -7.83 -13.86
C GLY A 97 -9.40 -6.76 -12.82
N MET A 98 -10.45 -6.11 -12.34
CA MET A 98 -10.45 -5.15 -11.24
C MET A 98 -11.42 -5.63 -10.18
N LEU A 99 -11.00 -5.61 -8.91
CA LEU A 99 -11.79 -6.19 -7.81
C LEU A 99 -12.82 -5.24 -7.21
N GLY A 100 -12.88 -4.00 -7.68
CA GLY A 100 -13.94 -3.04 -7.34
C GLY A 100 -13.80 -2.36 -5.99
N PHE A 101 -12.63 -2.42 -5.32
CA PHE A 101 -12.35 -1.69 -4.10
C PHE A 101 -11.07 -0.85 -4.22
N ASN A 102 -10.98 0.19 -3.41
CA ASN A 102 -9.85 1.10 -3.34
C ASN A 102 -9.15 0.96 -1.98
N ASN A 103 -7.90 0.47 -1.99
CA ASN A 103 -7.05 0.40 -0.81
C ASN A 103 -6.01 1.52 -0.89
N THR A 104 -6.39 2.72 -0.46
CA THR A 104 -5.48 3.88 -0.44
C THR A 104 -4.69 3.94 0.85
N TYR A 105 -3.63 4.76 0.86
CA TYR A 105 -2.95 5.13 2.08
C TYR A 105 -3.82 6.10 2.91
N GLY A 106 -3.62 6.04 4.21
CA GLY A 106 -4.10 7.03 5.16
C GLY A 106 -3.01 7.30 6.20
N ILE A 107 -3.08 8.43 6.85
CA ILE A 107 -2.22 8.75 7.99
C ILE A 107 -3.06 8.63 9.25
N ALA A 108 -2.63 7.75 10.14
CA ALA A 108 -3.28 7.53 11.42
C ALA A 108 -2.38 8.01 12.57
N VAL A 109 -2.99 8.66 13.55
CA VAL A 109 -2.33 9.20 14.75
C VAL A 109 -2.90 8.49 15.96
N ARG A 110 -2.12 8.27 17.02
CA ARG A 110 -2.69 7.79 18.28
C ARG A 110 -3.86 8.68 18.71
N THR A 111 -4.99 8.07 19.04
CA THR A 111 -6.23 8.82 19.34
C THR A 111 -6.04 9.85 20.45
N GLU A 112 -5.23 9.55 21.48
CA GLU A 112 -4.93 10.47 22.56
C GLU A 112 -4.22 11.76 22.06
N ILE A 113 -3.31 11.63 21.07
CA ILE A 113 -2.62 12.77 20.45
C ILE A 113 -3.61 13.57 19.59
N ALA A 114 -4.41 12.86 18.77
CA ALA A 114 -5.42 13.52 17.95
C ALA A 114 -6.41 14.35 18.81
N GLN A 115 -6.82 13.82 19.96
CA GLN A 115 -7.70 14.54 20.90
C GLN A 115 -6.98 15.70 21.57
N GLN A 116 -5.75 15.50 22.05
CA GLN A 116 -4.97 16.53 22.72
C GLN A 116 -4.75 17.78 21.85
N TYR A 117 -4.49 17.58 20.58
CA TYR A 117 -4.19 18.66 19.63
C TYR A 117 -5.36 18.97 18.68
N ASN A 118 -6.53 18.34 18.86
CA ASN A 118 -7.71 18.47 18.00
C ASN A 118 -7.41 18.23 16.50
N LEU A 119 -6.63 17.19 16.21
CA LEU A 119 -6.22 16.86 14.85
C LEU A 119 -7.36 16.16 14.09
N LYS A 120 -7.67 16.65 12.91
CA LYS A 120 -8.69 16.10 12.00
C LYS A 120 -8.17 15.86 10.59
N THR A 121 -7.20 16.65 10.16
CA THR A 121 -6.69 16.67 8.80
C THR A 121 -5.15 16.55 8.75
N LEU A 122 -4.60 16.28 7.57
CA LEU A 122 -3.15 16.32 7.36
C LEU A 122 -2.57 17.73 7.59
N SER A 123 -3.34 18.76 7.29
CA SER A 123 -2.92 20.15 7.57
C SER A 123 -2.81 20.41 9.07
N ASP A 124 -3.71 19.88 9.90
CA ASP A 124 -3.62 20.02 11.36
C ASP A 124 -2.37 19.35 11.93
N LEU A 125 -1.98 18.20 11.35
CA LEU A 125 -0.80 17.44 11.78
C LEU A 125 0.50 18.24 11.60
N ALA A 126 0.58 19.10 10.60
CA ALA A 126 1.81 19.85 10.29
C ALA A 126 2.31 20.72 11.45
N ALA A 127 1.40 21.28 12.26
CA ALA A 127 1.75 22.12 13.40
C ALA A 127 2.42 21.35 14.56
N VAL A 128 2.09 20.06 14.72
CA VAL A 128 2.57 19.25 15.84
C VAL A 128 3.57 18.16 15.42
N ALA A 129 3.70 17.87 14.14
CA ALA A 129 4.62 16.87 13.60
C ALA A 129 6.06 16.99 14.13
N PRO A 130 6.62 18.22 14.40
CA PRO A 130 7.97 18.34 14.97
C PRO A 130 8.17 17.72 16.36
N GLN A 131 7.09 17.32 17.02
CA GLN A 131 7.11 16.65 18.34
C GLN A 131 6.82 15.16 18.26
N LEU A 132 6.50 14.64 17.06
CA LEU A 132 5.97 13.30 16.85
C LEU A 132 6.94 12.42 16.05
N VAL A 133 6.93 11.12 16.38
CA VAL A 133 7.65 10.07 15.67
C VAL A 133 6.73 9.42 14.64
N PHE A 134 7.18 9.37 13.40
CA PHE A 134 6.46 8.74 12.29
C PHE A 134 7.00 7.33 12.02
N GLY A 135 6.12 6.35 11.89
CA GLY A 135 6.47 4.98 11.52
C GLY A 135 5.80 4.54 10.22
N ALA A 136 6.52 3.80 9.39
CA ALA A 136 6.00 3.20 8.18
C ALA A 136 6.79 1.94 7.77
N ASN A 137 6.24 1.20 6.82
CA ASN A 137 6.98 0.13 6.16
C ASN A 137 8.05 0.70 5.21
N TYR A 138 9.11 -0.08 4.99
CA TYR A 138 10.26 0.32 4.14
C TYR A 138 9.85 0.86 2.78
N ASP A 139 8.92 0.16 2.10
CA ASP A 139 8.43 0.53 0.77
C ASP A 139 7.91 1.97 0.74
N PHE A 140 7.23 2.42 1.81
CA PHE A 140 6.68 3.78 1.89
C PHE A 140 7.76 4.87 1.90
N PHE A 141 8.92 4.61 2.47
CA PHE A 141 10.04 5.56 2.46
C PHE A 141 10.74 5.65 1.10
N GLU A 142 10.71 4.56 0.31
CA GLU A 142 11.38 4.49 -1.00
C GLU A 142 10.49 4.95 -2.17
N ARG A 143 9.20 5.07 -1.96
CA ARG A 143 8.22 5.35 -3.03
C ARG A 143 8.25 6.81 -3.47
N LEU A 144 8.05 7.05 -4.78
CA LEU A 144 7.88 8.41 -5.34
C LEU A 144 6.63 9.12 -4.81
N ASP A 145 5.59 8.37 -4.45
CA ASP A 145 4.33 8.83 -3.84
C ASP A 145 4.30 8.56 -2.32
N GLY A 146 5.45 8.34 -1.71
CA GLY A 146 5.60 7.95 -0.32
C GLY A 146 5.91 9.10 0.63
N PHE A 147 6.78 8.83 1.62
CA PHE A 147 7.04 9.70 2.76
C PHE A 147 7.52 11.10 2.37
N ASP A 148 8.55 11.20 1.51
CA ASP A 148 9.13 12.49 1.15
C ASP A 148 8.12 13.38 0.39
N ALA A 149 7.38 12.78 -0.55
CA ALA A 149 6.33 13.48 -1.29
C ALA A 149 5.19 13.94 -0.37
N LEU A 150 4.76 13.08 0.58
CA LEU A 150 3.77 13.45 1.60
C LEU A 150 4.25 14.62 2.45
N CYS A 151 5.47 14.55 2.96
CA CYS A 151 6.05 15.60 3.78
C CYS A 151 6.15 16.94 3.02
N GLN A 152 6.55 16.89 1.76
CA GLN A 152 6.62 18.08 0.90
C GLN A 152 5.22 18.68 0.64
N ALA A 153 4.25 17.85 0.28
CA ALA A 153 2.90 18.29 -0.06
C ALA A 153 2.13 18.86 1.14
N CYS A 154 2.32 18.29 2.33
CA CYS A 154 1.58 18.65 3.54
C CYS A 154 2.38 19.52 4.53
N GLY A 155 3.64 19.84 4.22
CA GLY A 155 4.50 20.64 5.10
C GLY A 155 4.86 19.91 6.41
N LEU A 156 4.94 18.57 6.38
CA LEU A 156 5.22 17.76 7.56
C LEU A 156 6.72 17.70 7.83
N LYS A 157 7.09 17.81 9.11
CA LYS A 157 8.46 17.61 9.60
C LYS A 157 8.37 16.86 10.92
N PHE A 158 8.65 15.58 10.89
CA PHE A 158 8.63 14.76 12.10
C PHE A 158 9.95 14.89 12.87
N THR A 159 9.90 14.64 14.19
CA THR A 159 11.12 14.66 15.03
C THR A 159 12.00 13.45 14.72
N ASP A 160 11.41 12.32 14.39
CA ASP A 160 12.11 11.10 14.02
C ASP A 160 11.22 10.20 13.14
N THR A 161 11.85 9.25 12.46
CA THR A 161 11.17 8.25 11.64
C THR A 161 11.67 6.84 11.97
N VAL A 162 10.76 5.88 11.96
CA VAL A 162 11.06 4.47 12.17
C VAL A 162 10.56 3.66 10.98
N ASP A 163 11.46 3.01 10.28
CA ASP A 163 11.14 2.06 9.25
C ASP A 163 11.00 0.64 9.84
N MET A 164 10.04 -0.13 9.34
CA MET A 164 9.74 -1.44 9.86
C MET A 164 9.06 -2.34 8.83
N GLU A 165 8.96 -3.62 9.14
CA GLU A 165 8.12 -4.53 8.37
C GLU A 165 6.64 -4.12 8.46
N MET A 166 5.92 -4.27 7.34
CA MET A 166 4.53 -3.83 7.17
C MET A 166 3.59 -4.38 8.26
N GLY A 167 3.81 -5.61 8.71
CA GLY A 167 2.99 -6.25 9.74
C GLY A 167 3.20 -5.71 11.15
N LEU A 168 4.29 -5.00 11.42
CA LEU A 168 4.68 -4.55 12.77
C LEU A 168 4.17 -3.16 13.13
N LYS A 169 3.74 -2.36 12.16
CA LYS A 169 3.42 -0.94 12.36
C LYS A 169 2.28 -0.69 13.36
N TYR A 170 1.29 -1.58 13.40
CA TYR A 170 0.18 -1.45 14.35
C TYR A 170 0.55 -1.86 15.77
N ASP A 171 1.49 -2.79 15.93
CA ASP A 171 2.07 -3.12 17.24
C ASP A 171 2.90 -1.96 17.77
N ALA A 172 3.76 -1.38 16.94
CA ALA A 172 4.58 -0.24 17.30
C ALA A 172 3.76 0.97 17.77
N ILE A 173 2.64 1.28 17.07
CA ILE A 173 1.79 2.41 17.50
C ILE A 173 1.00 2.10 18.79
N ARG A 174 0.55 0.86 18.98
CA ARG A 174 -0.09 0.42 20.23
C ARG A 174 0.86 0.48 21.43
N GLN A 175 2.13 0.13 21.23
CA GLN A 175 3.18 0.18 22.24
C GLN A 175 3.77 1.58 22.45
N LYS A 176 3.28 2.58 21.69
CA LYS A 176 3.73 3.98 21.74
C LYS A 176 5.20 4.19 21.33
N GLU A 177 5.74 3.29 20.56
CA GLU A 177 7.06 3.44 19.94
C GLU A 177 7.06 4.48 18.83
N ILE A 178 5.90 4.67 18.19
CA ILE A 178 5.61 5.69 17.18
C ILE A 178 4.31 6.41 17.54
N ASP A 179 4.14 7.63 17.05
CA ASP A 179 2.98 8.48 17.30
C ASP A 179 2.03 8.55 16.11
N VAL A 180 2.61 8.46 14.92
CA VAL A 180 1.94 8.56 13.63
C VAL A 180 2.37 7.39 12.76
N VAL A 181 1.44 6.82 12.01
CA VAL A 181 1.70 5.67 11.15
C VAL A 181 1.04 5.86 9.78
N ASN A 182 1.69 5.37 8.73
CA ASN A 182 0.99 5.16 7.47
C ASN A 182 0.09 3.93 7.60
N ALA A 183 -1.18 4.11 7.32
CA ALA A 183 -2.19 3.06 7.34
C ALA A 183 -2.64 2.73 5.91
N PHE A 184 -3.26 1.57 5.74
CA PHE A 184 -4.05 1.27 4.56
C PHE A 184 -5.52 1.35 4.94
N THR A 185 -6.34 2.00 4.12
CA THR A 185 -7.76 2.29 4.46
C THR A 185 -8.61 1.03 4.61
N THR A 186 -8.17 -0.11 4.10
CA THR A 186 -8.81 -1.42 4.23
C THR A 186 -8.26 -2.27 5.38
N ASP A 187 -7.28 -1.78 6.16
CA ASP A 187 -6.69 -2.52 7.26
C ASP A 187 -7.68 -2.72 8.42
N GLY A 188 -8.04 -3.97 8.71
CA GLY A 188 -8.91 -4.31 9.83
C GLY A 188 -8.35 -3.91 11.21
N GLN A 189 -7.03 -3.81 11.35
CA GLN A 189 -6.37 -3.40 12.59
C GLN A 189 -6.60 -1.92 12.97
N LEU A 190 -7.06 -1.07 12.05
CA LEU A 190 -7.42 0.32 12.36
C LEU A 190 -8.44 0.41 13.48
N SER A 191 -9.46 -0.45 13.47
CA SER A 191 -10.52 -0.46 14.49
C SER A 191 -10.06 -0.88 15.88
N SER A 192 -8.94 -1.60 15.98
CA SER A 192 -8.42 -2.17 17.24
C SER A 192 -7.12 -1.51 17.73
N SER A 193 -6.59 -0.55 17.02
CA SER A 193 -5.27 0.03 17.34
C SER A 193 -5.31 1.37 18.07
N ASN A 194 -6.51 1.84 18.48
CA ASN A 194 -6.71 3.12 19.16
C ASN A 194 -6.06 4.30 18.42
N VAL A 195 -6.29 4.35 17.13
CA VAL A 195 -5.80 5.40 16.24
C VAL A 195 -6.95 6.18 15.61
N THR A 196 -6.67 7.42 15.24
CA THR A 196 -7.56 8.30 14.48
C THR A 196 -6.95 8.51 13.10
N VAL A 197 -7.67 8.14 12.05
CA VAL A 197 -7.26 8.40 10.66
C VAL A 197 -7.59 9.85 10.34
N LEU A 198 -6.58 10.59 9.87
CA LEU A 198 -6.75 11.99 9.48
C LEU A 198 -7.29 12.09 8.06
N ALA A 199 -8.13 13.08 7.82
CA ALA A 199 -8.62 13.37 6.48
C ALA A 199 -7.51 13.95 5.60
N ASP A 200 -7.40 13.47 4.37
CA ASP A 200 -6.51 14.03 3.36
C ASP A 200 -7.15 15.28 2.72
N ASP A 201 -7.00 16.42 3.40
CA ASP A 201 -7.52 17.71 2.95
C ASP A 201 -6.67 18.35 1.84
N LYS A 202 -5.55 17.71 1.47
CA LYS A 202 -4.67 18.11 0.37
C LYS A 202 -4.92 17.34 -0.93
N GLY A 203 -5.71 16.23 -0.87
CA GLY A 203 -5.90 15.35 -2.01
C GLY A 203 -4.57 14.73 -2.47
N PHE A 204 -3.71 14.39 -1.53
CA PHE A 204 -2.35 13.91 -1.82
C PHE A 204 -2.35 12.49 -2.38
N TYR A 205 -3.18 11.60 -1.83
CA TYR A 205 -3.15 10.21 -2.21
C TYR A 205 -3.93 9.94 -3.50
N PRO A 206 -3.31 9.20 -4.47
CA PRO A 206 -4.01 8.74 -5.67
C PRO A 206 -4.99 7.61 -5.35
N SER A 207 -5.69 7.16 -6.38
CA SER A 207 -6.49 5.94 -6.31
C SER A 207 -5.60 4.69 -6.39
N TYR A 208 -5.94 3.70 -5.57
CA TYR A 208 -5.28 2.39 -5.49
C TYR A 208 -6.32 1.27 -5.63
N MET A 209 -6.95 1.18 -6.81
CA MET A 209 -7.86 0.07 -7.13
C MET A 209 -7.06 -1.23 -7.29
N CYS A 210 -7.55 -2.31 -6.68
CA CYS A 210 -6.87 -3.60 -6.74
C CYS A 210 -7.26 -4.41 -7.98
N GLY A 211 -6.26 -5.06 -8.56
CA GLY A 211 -6.41 -6.02 -9.66
C GLY A 211 -5.27 -7.04 -9.66
N PHE A 212 -5.24 -7.92 -10.64
CA PHE A 212 -4.16 -8.89 -10.83
C PHE A 212 -3.41 -8.64 -12.12
#